data_c9c291f8b85201c5be496ea1bea8ed44
#
_entry.id   c9c291f8b85201c5be496ea1bea8ed44
#
_cell.length_a   1.000
_cell.length_b   1.000
_cell.length_c   1.000
_cell.angle_alpha   90.00
_cell.angle_beta   90.00
_cell.angle_gamma   90.00
#
_symmetry.space_group_name_H-M   'P 1'
#
loop_
_entity.id
_entity.type
_entity.pdbx_description
1 polymer ?
#
loop_
_entity_poly.entity_id
_entity_poly.type
_entity_poly.pdbx_seq_one_letter_code
_entity_poly.pdbx_strand_id
1 'polypeptide(L)'
;AILRSTEKFSTTAYRLQGSEFALLFPGFSHKEMLRLIKQLKSDIAILGKSYQQQDLINIGVIRYERSSDFNKLYPGMVEAYEHAKNIGHNAYYIKEDLASPMSDIEWKTLITSAIDNNLPTPEITFTAEAHDYKQVPAKKVMEEAFTVVRDSNGDVLSIGTFFSMAQEFQLVEALDQSIVNKIISLMEKTNKTNPVTINLTMDSISSHAFNLWLKERLAKTKIDLKLLSFSVTAYSATKDIGAFSSFAHFINSMGATVLLKRYSPDIIDIEQLKSLNINYLRLARDLTTNIAEDPNKTQFLDLISEVATLLDIKVLAEDVKSDADMDIVKAKSIHGISR
;
A
#
# COMPACT_ATOMS: atom_id res chain seq x y z
N ALA A 1 -3.20 28.49 -5.49
CA ALA A 1 -4.34 27.59 -5.40
C ALA A 1 -4.58 27.17 -3.95
N ILE A 2 -3.64 26.47 -3.29
CA ILE A 2 -3.80 25.98 -1.91
C ILE A 2 -4.20 27.09 -0.95
N LEU A 3 -3.52 28.24 -0.97
CA LEU A 3 -3.86 29.39 -0.12
C LEU A 3 -5.27 29.94 -0.39
N ARG A 4 -5.73 29.96 -1.64
CA ARG A 4 -7.11 30.39 -1.96
C ARG A 4 -8.16 29.44 -1.42
N SER A 5 -7.92 28.12 -1.47
CA SER A 5 -8.83 27.11 -0.92
C SER A 5 -8.88 27.17 0.62
N THR A 6 -7.85 27.72 1.25
CA THR A 6 -7.75 27.84 2.72
C THR A 6 -8.03 29.24 3.27
N GLU A 7 -8.27 30.24 2.41
CA GLU A 7 -8.56 31.64 2.81
C GLU A 7 -9.72 31.79 3.80
N LYS A 8 -10.66 30.85 3.81
CA LYS A 8 -11.80 30.83 4.73
C LYS A 8 -11.46 30.35 6.15
N PHE A 9 -10.22 29.86 6.34
CA PHE A 9 -9.79 29.26 7.59
C PHE A 9 -8.62 30.07 8.18
N SER A 10 -8.54 30.12 9.51
CA SER A 10 -7.37 30.66 10.20
C SER A 10 -6.18 29.74 10.01
N THR A 11 -5.43 29.94 8.92
CA THR A 11 -4.36 29.04 8.49
C THR A 11 -3.05 29.79 8.39
N THR A 12 -1.98 29.22 8.88
CA THR A 12 -0.63 29.70 8.65
C THR A 12 0.10 28.77 7.69
N ALA A 13 0.72 29.33 6.65
CA ALA A 13 1.46 28.58 5.64
C ALA A 13 2.95 28.88 5.73
N TYR A 14 3.76 27.84 5.67
CA TYR A 14 5.21 27.93 5.64
C TYR A 14 5.74 27.19 4.41
N ARG A 15 6.73 27.77 3.73
CA ARG A 15 7.50 27.05 2.72
C ARG A 15 8.70 26.42 3.42
N LEU A 16 8.84 25.11 3.32
CA LEU A 16 9.94 24.37 3.94
C LEU A 16 11.16 24.33 3.00
N GLN A 17 11.05 23.57 1.91
CA GLN A 17 12.12 23.44 0.93
C GLN A 17 11.53 23.14 -0.45
N GLY A 18 12.11 23.73 -1.50
CA GLY A 18 11.69 23.46 -2.88
C GLY A 18 10.19 23.68 -3.11
N SER A 19 9.45 22.62 -3.41
CA SER A 19 8.00 22.58 -3.60
C SER A 19 7.24 22.11 -2.35
N GLU A 20 7.88 21.97 -1.20
CA GLU A 20 7.28 21.50 0.03
C GLU A 20 6.75 22.66 0.88
N PHE A 21 5.54 22.50 1.38
CA PHE A 21 4.84 23.49 2.19
C PHE A 21 4.25 22.81 3.43
N ALA A 22 4.27 23.51 4.56
CA ALA A 22 3.54 23.14 5.76
C ALA A 22 2.39 24.12 5.99
N LEU A 23 1.23 23.59 6.35
CA LEU A 23 0.02 24.36 6.66
C LEU A 23 -0.43 24.01 8.08
N LEU A 24 -0.67 25.02 8.90
CA LEU A 24 -1.17 24.87 10.25
C LEU A 24 -2.66 25.27 10.31
N PHE A 25 -3.48 24.40 10.86
CA PHE A 25 -4.92 24.58 11.05
C PHE A 25 -5.29 24.45 12.52
N PRO A 26 -5.21 25.57 13.30
CA PRO A 26 -5.58 25.53 14.71
C PRO A 26 -7.06 25.20 14.92
N GLY A 27 -7.34 24.28 15.83
CA GLY A 27 -8.72 23.97 16.25
C GLY A 27 -9.52 23.08 15.30
N PHE A 28 -8.91 22.55 14.25
CA PHE A 28 -9.60 21.62 13.35
C PHE A 28 -9.82 20.26 14.01
N SER A 29 -11.04 19.77 13.92
CA SER A 29 -11.37 18.38 14.21
C SER A 29 -10.92 17.46 13.05
N HIS A 30 -10.78 16.16 13.32
CA HIS A 30 -10.50 15.16 12.29
C HIS A 30 -11.48 15.23 11.10
N LYS A 31 -12.77 15.40 11.39
CA LYS A 31 -13.83 15.52 10.36
C LYS A 31 -13.67 16.75 9.47
N GLU A 32 -13.29 17.88 10.05
CA GLU A 32 -13.03 19.12 9.30
C GLU A 32 -11.78 18.99 8.45
N MET A 33 -10.72 18.37 8.98
CA MET A 33 -9.50 18.10 8.21
C MET A 33 -9.77 17.19 7.01
N LEU A 34 -10.55 16.12 7.17
CA LEU A 34 -10.95 15.25 6.06
C LEU A 34 -11.74 15.98 4.98
N ARG A 35 -12.63 16.91 5.37
CA ARG A 35 -13.39 17.74 4.42
C ARG A 35 -12.45 18.66 3.64
N LEU A 36 -11.51 19.29 4.34
CA LEU A 36 -10.52 20.17 3.72
C LEU A 36 -9.63 19.42 2.72
N ILE A 37 -9.13 18.24 3.09
CA ILE A 37 -8.30 17.42 2.20
C ILE A 37 -9.08 17.04 0.93
N LYS A 38 -10.33 16.62 1.07
CA LYS A 38 -11.19 16.31 -0.09
C LYS A 38 -11.38 17.52 -1.01
N GLN A 39 -11.60 18.70 -0.42
CA GLN A 39 -11.71 19.94 -1.17
C GLN A 39 -10.41 20.30 -1.88
N LEU A 40 -9.27 20.24 -1.19
CA LEU A 40 -7.95 20.49 -1.77
C LEU A 40 -7.66 19.53 -2.95
N LYS A 41 -7.95 18.25 -2.79
CA LYS A 41 -7.80 17.27 -3.88
C LYS A 41 -8.66 17.62 -5.11
N SER A 42 -9.90 18.04 -4.88
CA SER A 42 -10.79 18.47 -5.96
C SER A 42 -10.26 19.70 -6.68
N ASP A 43 -9.82 20.72 -5.93
CA ASP A 43 -9.29 21.98 -6.48
C ASP A 43 -7.98 21.72 -7.28
N ILE A 44 -7.15 20.82 -6.78
CA ILE A 44 -5.88 20.45 -7.42
C ILE A 44 -6.13 19.62 -8.68
N ALA A 45 -7.11 18.71 -8.67
CA ALA A 45 -7.48 17.96 -9.87
C ALA A 45 -7.94 18.87 -11.02
N ILE A 46 -8.64 19.97 -10.69
CA ILE A 46 -9.02 20.99 -11.69
C ILE A 46 -7.78 21.68 -12.25
N LEU A 47 -6.82 22.01 -11.40
CA LEU A 47 -5.54 22.61 -11.84
C LEU A 47 -4.73 21.63 -12.69
N GLY A 48 -4.68 20.35 -12.31
CA GLY A 48 -3.98 19.31 -13.06
C GLY A 48 -4.46 19.20 -14.50
N LYS A 49 -5.78 19.27 -14.70
CA LYS A 49 -6.36 19.31 -16.04
C LYS A 49 -5.86 20.51 -16.87
N SER A 50 -5.70 21.68 -16.22
CA SER A 50 -5.21 22.90 -16.90
C SER A 50 -3.73 22.84 -17.30
N TYR A 51 -2.94 22.05 -16.58
CA TYR A 51 -1.49 21.91 -16.80
C TYR A 51 -1.08 20.58 -17.43
N GLN A 52 -2.04 19.71 -17.74
CA GLN A 52 -1.83 18.34 -18.26
C GLN A 52 -0.91 17.51 -17.34
N GLN A 53 -0.96 17.76 -16.04
CA GLN A 53 -0.21 17.03 -15.00
C GLN A 53 -1.19 16.30 -14.09
N GLN A 54 -0.95 15.02 -13.88
CA GLN A 54 -1.78 14.17 -13.03
C GLN A 54 -1.29 14.13 -11.59
N ASP A 55 0.02 14.15 -11.38
CA ASP A 55 0.63 14.13 -10.05
C ASP A 55 1.05 15.55 -9.64
N LEU A 56 0.27 16.16 -8.78
CA LEU A 56 0.50 17.55 -8.36
C LEU A 56 0.86 17.69 -6.90
N ILE A 57 0.33 16.82 -6.01
CA ILE A 57 0.52 16.97 -4.58
C ILE A 57 0.27 15.68 -3.81
N ASN A 58 1.14 15.39 -2.86
CA ASN A 58 0.88 14.46 -1.79
C ASN A 58 0.75 15.21 -0.46
N ILE A 59 -0.15 14.76 0.43
CA ILE A 59 -0.49 15.45 1.65
C ILE A 59 -0.28 14.51 2.85
N GLY A 60 0.73 14.79 3.65
CA GLY A 60 0.88 14.20 4.98
C GLY A 60 0.19 15.09 6.02
N VAL A 61 -0.61 14.53 6.91
CA VAL A 61 -1.31 15.26 7.97
C VAL A 61 -0.99 14.65 9.31
N ILE A 62 -0.68 15.51 10.26
CA ILE A 62 -0.47 15.14 11.66
C ILE A 62 -1.32 16.02 12.56
N ARG A 63 -1.70 15.49 13.70
CA ARG A 63 -2.30 16.26 14.78
C ARG A 63 -1.20 16.89 15.64
N TYR A 64 -1.41 18.09 16.16
CA TYR A 64 -0.51 18.74 17.10
C TYR A 64 -1.31 19.40 18.23
N GLU A 65 -0.66 19.59 19.36
CA GLU A 65 -1.16 20.30 20.52
C GLU A 65 -0.33 21.58 20.76
N ARG A 66 -0.86 22.50 21.55
CA ARG A 66 -0.17 23.77 21.86
C ARG A 66 1.20 23.58 22.53
N SER A 67 1.36 22.49 23.23
CA SER A 67 2.60 22.11 23.93
C SER A 67 3.55 21.22 23.10
N SER A 68 3.15 20.90 21.86
CA SER A 68 3.95 20.00 21.02
C SER A 68 5.29 20.64 20.65
N ASP A 69 6.37 19.87 20.81
CA ASP A 69 7.71 20.26 20.39
C ASP A 69 7.86 20.08 18.88
N PHE A 70 8.33 21.10 18.18
CA PHE A 70 8.53 21.08 16.74
C PHE A 70 9.52 19.96 16.32
N ASN A 71 10.55 19.71 17.11
CA ASN A 71 11.54 18.65 16.80
C ASN A 71 10.91 17.25 16.82
N LYS A 72 9.82 17.06 17.58
CA LYS A 72 9.03 15.82 17.59
C LYS A 72 7.96 15.80 16.50
N LEU A 73 7.42 16.96 16.14
CA LEU A 73 6.41 17.10 15.09
C LEU A 73 7.01 16.86 13.70
N TYR A 74 8.19 17.43 13.42
CA TYR A 74 8.78 17.43 12.10
C TYR A 74 9.02 16.00 11.54
N PRO A 75 9.62 15.06 12.28
CA PRO A 75 9.73 13.67 11.82
C PRO A 75 8.38 13.03 11.51
N GLY A 76 7.36 13.28 12.34
CA GLY A 76 6.01 12.77 12.12
C GLY A 76 5.36 13.34 10.85
N MET A 77 5.62 14.61 10.53
CA MET A 77 5.15 15.25 9.29
C MET A 77 5.81 14.61 8.07
N VAL A 78 7.14 14.43 8.10
CA VAL A 78 7.90 13.79 7.02
C VAL A 78 7.41 12.37 6.80
N GLU A 79 7.24 11.61 7.87
CA GLU A 79 6.72 10.24 7.80
C GLU A 79 5.31 10.19 7.18
N ALA A 80 4.40 11.05 7.64
CA ALA A 80 3.05 11.13 7.07
C ALA A 80 3.08 11.49 5.57
N TYR A 81 3.97 12.38 5.18
CA TYR A 81 4.15 12.77 3.78
C TYR A 81 4.72 11.62 2.94
N GLU A 82 5.75 10.92 3.42
CA GLU A 82 6.30 9.75 2.73
C GLU A 82 5.26 8.61 2.62
N HIS A 83 4.44 8.41 3.65
CA HIS A 83 3.31 7.49 3.56
C HIS A 83 2.30 7.90 2.47
N ALA A 84 1.97 9.19 2.36
CA ALA A 84 1.09 9.67 1.30
C ALA A 84 1.68 9.39 -0.09
N LYS A 85 2.98 9.64 -0.28
CA LYS A 85 3.71 9.31 -1.52
C LYS A 85 3.66 7.81 -1.83
N ASN A 86 3.85 6.97 -0.81
CA ASN A 86 3.76 5.51 -0.94
C ASN A 86 2.34 5.01 -1.31
N ILE A 87 1.29 5.79 -1.00
CA ILE A 87 -0.09 5.50 -1.41
C ILE A 87 -0.27 5.73 -2.91
N GLY A 88 0.41 6.72 -3.50
CA GLY A 88 0.35 7.03 -4.93
C GLY A 88 0.17 8.53 -5.21
N HIS A 89 -0.16 8.85 -6.45
CA HIS A 89 -0.35 10.24 -6.90
C HIS A 89 -1.54 10.92 -6.21
N ASN A 90 -1.37 12.19 -5.88
CA ASN A 90 -2.38 13.03 -5.24
C ASN A 90 -3.01 12.36 -4.01
N ALA A 91 -2.25 11.51 -3.34
CA ALA A 91 -2.70 10.80 -2.16
C ALA A 91 -2.55 11.67 -0.90
N TYR A 92 -3.25 11.27 0.15
CA TYR A 92 -3.05 11.82 1.47
C TYR A 92 -2.94 10.73 2.50
N TYR A 93 -2.24 11.03 3.57
CA TYR A 93 -2.18 10.18 4.75
C TYR A 93 -2.32 11.03 6.01
N ILE A 94 -3.20 10.63 6.91
CA ILE A 94 -3.39 11.26 8.22
C ILE A 94 -2.75 10.34 9.25
N LYS A 95 -1.69 10.83 9.87
CA LYS A 95 -1.10 10.18 11.03
C LYS A 95 -1.91 10.61 12.26
N GLU A 96 -2.76 9.73 12.74
CA GLU A 96 -3.68 10.03 13.85
C GLU A 96 -2.94 10.09 15.20
N ASP A 97 -1.80 9.42 15.28
CA ASP A 97 -1.02 9.28 16.50
C ASP A 97 0.28 10.10 16.51
N LEU A 98 0.19 11.39 16.84
CA LEU A 98 1.34 12.12 17.39
C LEU A 98 1.42 12.05 18.90
N ALA A 99 0.37 11.58 19.50
CA ALA A 99 0.32 11.18 20.87
C ALA A 99 -0.03 9.69 20.92
N SER A 100 0.79 8.84 20.32
CA SER A 100 0.89 7.52 20.91
C SER A 100 1.54 7.76 22.25
N PRO A 101 0.85 7.51 23.36
CA PRO A 101 1.44 7.64 24.69
C PRO A 101 2.57 6.61 24.90
N MET A 102 2.87 5.80 23.87
CA MET A 102 3.89 4.78 23.90
C MET A 102 5.28 5.40 23.72
N SER A 103 6.10 5.21 24.73
CA SER A 103 7.52 5.51 24.68
C SER A 103 8.26 4.56 23.71
N ASP A 104 9.47 4.92 23.32
CA ASP A 104 10.34 4.07 22.49
C ASP A 104 10.51 2.67 23.07
N ILE A 105 10.56 2.57 24.40
CA ILE A 105 10.67 1.29 25.12
C ILE A 105 9.40 0.45 24.92
N GLU A 106 8.23 1.06 25.03
CA GLU A 106 6.95 0.38 24.82
C GLU A 106 6.78 -0.06 23.37
N TRP A 107 7.13 0.80 22.40
CA TRP A 107 7.16 0.45 20.98
C TRP A 107 8.08 -0.72 20.70
N LYS A 108 9.34 -0.64 21.19
CA LYS A 108 10.31 -1.71 21.00
C LYS A 108 9.86 -3.02 21.64
N THR A 109 9.26 -2.95 22.82
CA THR A 109 8.71 -4.12 23.52
C THR A 109 7.57 -4.75 22.72
N LEU A 110 6.63 -3.94 22.20
CA LEU A 110 5.52 -4.42 21.40
C LEU A 110 6.02 -5.09 20.10
N ILE A 111 6.96 -4.45 19.39
CA ILE A 111 7.51 -4.99 18.14
C ILE A 111 8.27 -6.29 18.40
N THR A 112 9.12 -6.33 19.43
CA THR A 112 9.86 -7.55 19.80
C THR A 112 8.91 -8.68 20.19
N SER A 113 7.86 -8.37 20.93
CA SER A 113 6.83 -9.36 21.29
C SER A 113 6.08 -9.88 20.07
N ALA A 114 5.81 -9.03 19.08
CA ALA A 114 5.20 -9.43 17.82
C ALA A 114 6.13 -10.34 17.00
N ILE A 115 7.44 -10.09 17.02
CA ILE A 115 8.46 -10.92 16.37
C ILE A 115 8.56 -12.29 17.04
N ASP A 116 8.62 -12.34 18.36
CA ASP A 116 8.78 -13.57 19.13
C ASP A 116 7.56 -14.50 19.09
N ASN A 117 6.47 -14.09 18.44
CA ASN A 117 5.20 -14.82 18.33
C ASN A 117 4.58 -15.24 19.69
N ASN A 118 4.98 -14.60 20.78
CA ASN A 118 4.50 -14.90 22.13
C ASN A 118 3.17 -14.21 22.47
N LEU A 119 2.72 -13.29 21.61
CA LEU A 119 1.46 -12.58 21.75
C LEU A 119 0.48 -12.97 20.65
N PRO A 120 -0.84 -12.87 20.89
CA PRO A 120 -1.86 -13.01 19.85
C PRO A 120 -1.73 -11.94 18.75
N THR A 121 -1.02 -10.86 19.01
CA THR A 121 -0.67 -9.80 18.04
C THR A 121 0.67 -10.10 17.36
N PRO A 122 0.82 -9.76 16.05
CA PRO A 122 -0.23 -9.23 15.19
C PRO A 122 -1.29 -10.26 14.82
N GLU A 123 -2.55 -9.83 14.76
CA GLU A 123 -3.64 -10.61 14.19
C GLU A 123 -3.50 -10.59 12.66
N ILE A 124 -3.81 -11.72 12.02
CA ILE A 124 -3.85 -11.81 10.56
C ILE A 124 -5.31 -11.97 10.13
N THR A 125 -5.75 -11.05 9.27
CA THR A 125 -7.06 -11.12 8.62
C THR A 125 -6.87 -11.32 7.12
N PHE A 126 -7.75 -12.11 6.50
CA PHE A 126 -7.76 -12.28 5.05
C PHE A 126 -8.93 -11.48 4.48
N THR A 127 -8.62 -10.41 3.77
CA THR A 127 -9.59 -9.48 3.20
C THR A 127 -9.17 -9.04 1.79
N ALA A 128 -9.72 -7.96 1.26
CA ALA A 128 -9.46 -7.46 -0.08
C ALA A 128 -9.52 -8.56 -1.14
N GLU A 129 -10.62 -9.30 -1.12
CA GLU A 129 -10.84 -10.41 -2.02
C GLU A 129 -11.02 -9.94 -3.45
N ALA A 130 -10.22 -10.50 -4.37
CA ALA A 130 -10.43 -10.34 -5.80
C ALA A 130 -11.22 -11.52 -6.35
N HIS A 131 -12.25 -11.24 -7.15
CA HIS A 131 -13.12 -12.25 -7.74
C HIS A 131 -13.10 -12.20 -9.27
N ASP A 132 -13.11 -13.36 -9.89
CA ASP A 132 -13.40 -13.51 -11.31
C ASP A 132 -14.92 -13.48 -11.51
N TYR A 133 -15.43 -12.34 -11.93
CA TYR A 133 -16.85 -12.13 -12.22
C TYR A 133 -17.29 -12.63 -13.60
N LYS A 134 -16.39 -13.19 -14.40
CA LYS A 134 -16.76 -13.87 -15.66
C LYS A 134 -17.37 -15.25 -15.36
N GLN A 135 -17.14 -15.78 -14.17
CA GLN A 135 -17.76 -17.01 -13.69
C GLN A 135 -19.04 -16.73 -12.90
N VAL A 136 -19.99 -17.65 -12.97
CA VAL A 136 -21.25 -17.58 -12.21
C VAL A 136 -21.42 -18.86 -11.40
N PRO A 137 -21.40 -18.81 -10.05
CA PRO A 137 -21.13 -17.65 -9.21
C PRO A 137 -19.68 -17.13 -9.37
N ALA A 138 -19.46 -15.86 -9.04
CA ALA A 138 -18.12 -15.26 -9.08
C ALA A 138 -17.14 -16.05 -8.20
N LYS A 139 -15.99 -16.39 -8.79
CA LYS A 139 -14.99 -17.21 -8.11
C LYS A 139 -13.90 -16.33 -7.49
N LYS A 140 -13.63 -16.54 -6.20
CA LYS A 140 -12.49 -15.88 -5.54
C LYS A 140 -11.18 -16.35 -6.19
N VAL A 141 -10.34 -15.40 -6.61
CA VAL A 141 -9.06 -15.67 -7.27
C VAL A 141 -7.87 -15.28 -6.42
N MET A 142 -8.05 -14.38 -5.45
CA MET A 142 -6.99 -13.94 -4.54
C MET A 142 -7.57 -13.29 -3.28
N GLU A 143 -6.88 -13.46 -2.16
CA GLU A 143 -7.09 -12.74 -0.90
C GLU A 143 -5.81 -12.01 -0.51
N GLU A 144 -5.90 -10.98 0.31
CA GLU A 144 -4.73 -10.32 0.89
C GLU A 144 -4.70 -10.53 2.41
N ALA A 145 -3.56 -10.92 2.93
CA ALA A 145 -3.32 -11.04 4.35
C ALA A 145 -2.95 -9.67 4.93
N PHE A 146 -3.79 -9.15 5.83
CA PHE A 146 -3.56 -7.92 6.55
C PHE A 146 -3.15 -8.19 7.98
N THR A 147 -2.19 -7.40 8.43
CA THR A 147 -1.70 -7.41 9.81
C THR A 147 -2.45 -6.36 10.62
N VAL A 148 -3.07 -6.76 11.70
CA VAL A 148 -3.73 -5.88 12.67
C VAL A 148 -2.94 -5.93 13.97
N VAL A 149 -2.45 -4.79 14.41
CA VAL A 149 -1.69 -4.66 15.66
C VAL A 149 -2.51 -3.87 16.66
N ARG A 150 -2.46 -4.30 17.93
CA ARG A 150 -3.11 -3.62 19.04
C ARG A 150 -2.11 -3.27 20.11
N ASP A 151 -2.35 -2.15 20.77
CA ASP A 151 -1.59 -1.76 21.97
C ASP A 151 -1.99 -2.59 23.21
N SER A 152 -1.41 -2.28 24.35
CA SER A 152 -1.70 -2.93 25.63
C SER A 152 -3.14 -2.72 26.13
N ASN A 153 -3.84 -1.70 25.63
CA ASN A 153 -5.22 -1.38 25.96
C ASN A 153 -6.21 -2.10 25.02
N GLY A 154 -5.72 -2.74 23.97
CA GLY A 154 -6.52 -3.39 22.93
C GLY A 154 -6.89 -2.47 21.77
N ASP A 155 -6.43 -1.23 21.74
CA ASP A 155 -6.71 -0.28 20.66
C ASP A 155 -5.90 -0.64 19.43
N VAL A 156 -6.53 -0.55 18.24
CA VAL A 156 -5.88 -0.84 16.97
C VAL A 156 -4.89 0.26 16.63
N LEU A 157 -3.64 -0.13 16.46
CA LEU A 157 -2.58 0.77 16.04
C LEU A 157 -2.52 0.93 14.51
N SER A 158 -2.07 2.10 14.07
CA SER A 158 -1.74 2.32 12.65
C SER A 158 -0.63 1.35 12.23
N ILE A 159 -0.90 0.51 11.24
CA ILE A 159 0.10 -0.43 10.72
C ILE A 159 1.31 0.30 10.13
N GLY A 160 1.09 1.47 9.53
CA GLY A 160 2.17 2.32 9.01
C GLY A 160 3.09 2.78 10.14
N THR A 161 2.54 3.30 11.25
CA THR A 161 3.33 3.71 12.42
C THR A 161 4.09 2.53 13.00
N PHE A 162 3.45 1.35 13.11
CA PHE A 162 4.09 0.15 13.63
C PHE A 162 5.32 -0.26 12.80
N PHE A 163 5.20 -0.26 11.47
CA PHE A 163 6.33 -0.56 10.58
C PHE A 163 7.41 0.53 10.59
N SER A 164 7.02 1.82 10.67
CA SER A 164 7.99 2.92 10.81
C SER A 164 8.82 2.80 12.09
N MET A 165 8.18 2.47 13.21
CA MET A 165 8.90 2.22 14.47
C MET A 165 9.78 0.98 14.39
N ALA A 166 9.31 -0.08 13.70
CA ALA A 166 10.14 -1.25 13.45
C ALA A 166 11.38 -0.92 12.60
N GLN A 167 11.25 -0.01 11.63
CA GLN A 167 12.36 0.48 10.82
C GLN A 167 13.37 1.29 11.66
N GLU A 168 12.87 2.18 12.50
CA GLU A 168 13.72 2.97 13.43
C GLU A 168 14.55 2.08 14.35
N PHE A 169 13.97 0.99 14.84
CA PHE A 169 14.67 0.01 15.68
C PHE A 169 15.43 -1.06 14.89
N GLN A 170 15.47 -0.98 13.56
CA GLN A 170 16.11 -1.97 12.68
C GLN A 170 15.55 -3.40 12.86
N LEU A 171 14.26 -3.51 13.11
CA LEU A 171 13.54 -4.77 13.36
C LEU A 171 12.62 -5.20 12.21
N VAL A 172 12.60 -4.46 11.09
CA VAL A 172 11.68 -4.70 9.96
C VAL A 172 11.84 -6.08 9.36
N GLU A 173 13.07 -6.54 9.12
CA GLU A 173 13.34 -7.85 8.54
C GLU A 173 12.81 -8.99 9.44
N ALA A 174 13.12 -8.92 10.75
CA ALA A 174 12.62 -9.89 11.71
C ALA A 174 11.08 -9.87 11.84
N LEU A 175 10.48 -8.69 11.72
CA LEU A 175 9.03 -8.52 11.72
C LEU A 175 8.39 -9.15 10.48
N ASP A 176 8.92 -8.91 9.28
CA ASP A 176 8.44 -9.53 8.05
C ASP A 176 8.57 -11.06 8.12
N GLN A 177 9.68 -11.58 8.64
CA GLN A 177 9.86 -13.02 8.87
C GLN A 177 8.77 -13.58 9.79
N SER A 178 8.49 -12.91 10.89
CA SER A 178 7.45 -13.32 11.84
C SER A 178 6.06 -13.32 11.20
N ILE A 179 5.71 -12.26 10.47
CA ILE A 179 4.43 -12.13 9.76
C ILE A 179 4.28 -13.22 8.70
N VAL A 180 5.30 -13.48 7.89
CA VAL A 180 5.30 -14.56 6.89
C VAL A 180 5.07 -15.91 7.54
N ASN A 181 5.79 -16.20 8.64
CA ASN A 181 5.61 -17.45 9.40
C ASN A 181 4.19 -17.61 9.92
N LYS A 182 3.62 -16.53 10.47
CA LYS A 182 2.27 -16.53 11.02
C LYS A 182 1.22 -16.76 9.94
N ILE A 183 1.36 -16.09 8.80
CA ILE A 183 0.45 -16.25 7.65
C ILE A 183 0.52 -17.69 7.12
N ILE A 184 1.70 -18.23 6.85
CA ILE A 184 1.86 -19.59 6.36
C ILE A 184 1.27 -20.60 7.35
N SER A 185 1.57 -20.46 8.64
CA SER A 185 1.03 -21.35 9.69
C SER A 185 -0.50 -21.27 9.78
N LEU A 186 -1.08 -20.08 9.60
CA LEU A 186 -2.53 -19.91 9.60
C LEU A 186 -3.15 -20.53 8.35
N MET A 187 -2.54 -20.39 7.18
CA MET A 187 -2.99 -21.01 5.94
C MET A 187 -2.95 -22.55 6.05
N GLU A 188 -1.89 -23.12 6.65
CA GLU A 188 -1.79 -24.56 6.91
C GLU A 188 -2.90 -25.05 7.84
N LYS A 189 -3.18 -24.31 8.93
CA LYS A 189 -4.24 -24.66 9.90
C LYS A 189 -5.65 -24.57 9.30
N THR A 190 -5.89 -23.60 8.43
CA THR A 190 -7.22 -23.35 7.84
C THR A 190 -7.42 -24.04 6.50
N ASN A 191 -6.44 -24.81 6.01
CA ASN A 191 -6.47 -25.47 4.71
C ASN A 191 -6.89 -24.53 3.57
N LYS A 192 -6.24 -23.35 3.50
CA LYS A 192 -6.53 -22.34 2.46
C LYS A 192 -6.33 -22.92 1.07
N THR A 193 -7.30 -22.69 0.20
CA THR A 193 -7.30 -23.18 -1.20
C THR A 193 -7.19 -22.05 -2.23
N ASN A 194 -7.33 -20.81 -1.81
CA ASN A 194 -7.17 -19.64 -2.68
C ASN A 194 -5.80 -19.00 -2.48
N PRO A 195 -5.21 -18.41 -3.52
CA PRO A 195 -3.99 -17.62 -3.39
C PRO A 195 -4.12 -16.50 -2.37
N VAL A 196 -3.09 -16.35 -1.53
CA VAL A 196 -3.00 -15.33 -0.49
C VAL A 196 -1.81 -14.44 -0.78
N THR A 197 -2.04 -13.13 -0.82
CA THR A 197 -0.99 -12.12 -0.95
C THR A 197 -0.41 -11.78 0.41
N ILE A 198 0.91 -11.81 0.51
CA ILE A 198 1.72 -11.43 1.67
C ILE A 198 2.50 -10.17 1.33
N ASN A 199 2.28 -9.10 2.10
CA ASN A 199 3.00 -7.84 1.92
C ASN A 199 4.39 -7.93 2.52
N LEU A 200 5.40 -7.46 1.78
CA LEU A 200 6.78 -7.35 2.25
C LEU A 200 7.28 -5.90 2.13
N THR A 201 8.28 -5.58 2.92
CA THR A 201 9.02 -4.33 2.79
C THR A 201 10.17 -4.49 1.78
N MET A 202 10.60 -3.36 1.17
CA MET A 202 11.78 -3.40 0.30
C MET A 202 13.07 -3.68 1.07
N ASP A 203 13.13 -3.28 2.35
CA ASP A 203 14.27 -3.58 3.24
C ASP A 203 14.48 -5.10 3.33
N SER A 204 13.40 -5.86 3.53
CA SER A 204 13.46 -7.33 3.55
C SER A 204 13.78 -7.92 2.17
N ILE A 205 13.13 -7.44 1.11
CA ILE A 205 13.36 -7.94 -0.25
C ILE A 205 14.82 -7.74 -0.70
N SER A 206 15.42 -6.61 -0.35
CA SER A 206 16.82 -6.30 -0.69
C SER A 206 17.83 -7.03 0.21
N SER A 207 17.38 -7.66 1.31
CA SER A 207 18.25 -8.40 2.23
C SER A 207 18.56 -9.79 1.73
N HIS A 208 19.86 -10.09 1.56
CA HIS A 208 20.30 -11.45 1.23
C HIS A 208 19.97 -12.46 2.35
N ALA A 209 20.08 -12.04 3.61
CA ALA A 209 19.75 -12.87 4.77
C ALA A 209 18.27 -13.27 4.78
N PHE A 210 17.39 -12.30 4.53
CA PHE A 210 15.96 -12.55 4.40
C PHE A 210 15.64 -13.51 3.27
N ASN A 211 16.22 -13.31 2.10
CA ASN A 211 15.98 -14.17 0.94
C ASN A 211 16.44 -15.62 1.18
N LEU A 212 17.57 -15.80 1.86
CA LEU A 212 18.06 -17.14 2.25
C LEU A 212 17.11 -17.80 3.26
N TRP A 213 16.71 -17.07 4.29
CA TRP A 213 15.73 -17.53 5.27
C TRP A 213 14.39 -17.89 4.61
N LEU A 214 13.90 -17.05 3.70
CA LEU A 214 12.63 -17.27 3.00
C LEU A 214 12.68 -18.53 2.15
N LYS A 215 13.82 -18.77 1.47
CA LYS A 215 14.07 -20.02 0.71
C LYS A 215 13.91 -21.25 1.59
N GLU A 216 14.54 -21.24 2.76
CA GLU A 216 14.45 -22.36 3.71
C GLU A 216 13.04 -22.52 4.27
N ARG A 217 12.34 -21.43 4.53
CA ARG A 217 10.97 -21.44 5.05
C ARG A 217 10.00 -22.02 4.02
N LEU A 218 10.12 -21.60 2.76
CA LEU A 218 9.28 -22.10 1.67
C LEU A 218 9.54 -23.58 1.37
N ALA A 219 10.77 -24.04 1.47
CA ALA A 219 11.11 -25.45 1.30
C ALA A 219 10.50 -26.39 2.38
N LYS A 220 10.18 -25.83 3.55
CA LYS A 220 9.61 -26.58 4.70
C LYS A 220 8.09 -26.54 4.81
N THR A 221 7.41 -25.67 4.05
CA THR A 221 5.95 -25.56 4.13
C THR A 221 5.25 -26.71 3.42
N LYS A 222 4.05 -27.04 3.93
CA LYS A 222 3.14 -28.02 3.32
C LYS A 222 2.16 -27.38 2.33
N ILE A 223 2.15 -26.04 2.24
CA ILE A 223 1.27 -25.31 1.33
C ILE A 223 1.80 -25.46 -0.09
N ASP A 224 0.90 -25.64 -1.06
CA ASP A 224 1.24 -25.45 -2.46
C ASP A 224 1.72 -24.01 -2.66
N LEU A 225 2.99 -23.85 -3.08
CA LEU A 225 3.60 -22.52 -3.21
C LEU A 225 2.88 -21.63 -4.22
N LYS A 226 2.11 -22.17 -5.15
CA LYS A 226 1.23 -21.42 -6.04
C LYS A 226 0.14 -20.63 -5.31
N LEU A 227 -0.16 -20.99 -4.06
CA LEU A 227 -1.10 -20.26 -3.21
C LEU A 227 -0.43 -19.08 -2.46
N LEU A 228 0.88 -18.93 -2.56
CA LEU A 228 1.61 -17.82 -1.94
C LEU A 228 1.96 -16.77 -3.00
N SER A 229 1.58 -15.53 -2.74
CA SER A 229 1.91 -14.37 -3.58
C SER A 229 2.58 -13.30 -2.72
N PHE A 230 3.83 -12.96 -3.00
CA PHE A 230 4.55 -11.90 -2.29
C PHE A 230 4.37 -10.58 -3.00
N SER A 231 4.15 -9.51 -2.26
CA SER A 231 3.82 -8.22 -2.87
C SER A 231 4.53 -7.03 -2.28
N VAL A 232 4.78 -6.05 -3.14
CA VAL A 232 5.16 -4.68 -2.80
C VAL A 232 4.33 -3.70 -3.62
N THR A 233 4.31 -2.43 -3.21
CA THR A 233 3.73 -1.37 -4.05
C THR A 233 4.69 -0.98 -5.17
N ALA A 234 4.17 -0.52 -6.30
CA ALA A 234 4.99 -0.03 -7.41
C ALA A 234 5.97 1.04 -6.96
N TYR A 235 5.52 2.01 -6.15
CA TYR A 235 6.39 3.03 -5.59
C TYR A 235 7.54 2.46 -4.74
N SER A 236 7.25 1.48 -3.87
CA SER A 236 8.30 0.86 -3.06
C SER A 236 9.31 0.12 -3.93
N ALA A 237 8.86 -0.56 -4.98
CA ALA A 237 9.73 -1.28 -5.91
C ALA A 237 10.70 -0.34 -6.65
N THR A 238 10.33 0.94 -6.92
CA THR A 238 11.24 1.90 -7.57
C THR A 238 12.42 2.31 -6.71
N LYS A 239 12.39 2.08 -5.40
CA LYS A 239 13.52 2.37 -4.50
C LYS A 239 14.74 1.49 -4.82
N ASP A 240 14.50 0.25 -5.24
CA ASP A 240 15.52 -0.68 -5.74
C ASP A 240 14.88 -1.69 -6.71
N ILE A 241 14.69 -1.25 -7.95
CA ILE A 241 14.04 -2.05 -8.99
C ILE A 241 14.84 -3.32 -9.33
N GLY A 242 16.16 -3.27 -9.19
CA GLY A 242 17.04 -4.41 -9.42
C GLY A 242 16.86 -5.49 -8.36
N ALA A 243 16.83 -5.12 -7.08
CA ALA A 243 16.56 -6.04 -5.98
C ALA A 243 15.16 -6.65 -6.11
N PHE A 244 14.16 -5.84 -6.46
CA PHE A 244 12.80 -6.33 -6.68
C PHE A 244 12.71 -7.34 -7.83
N SER A 245 13.33 -7.05 -8.97
CA SER A 245 13.37 -7.98 -10.12
C SER A 245 14.08 -9.29 -9.78
N SER A 246 15.21 -9.21 -9.06
CA SER A 246 15.95 -10.38 -8.58
C SER A 246 15.12 -11.23 -7.60
N PHE A 247 14.41 -10.57 -6.69
CA PHE A 247 13.48 -11.21 -5.77
C PHE A 247 12.32 -11.90 -6.53
N ALA A 248 11.73 -11.24 -7.52
CA ALA A 248 10.65 -11.81 -8.31
C ALA A 248 11.12 -13.08 -9.06
N HIS A 249 12.31 -13.03 -9.64
CA HIS A 249 12.91 -14.21 -10.28
C HIS A 249 13.13 -15.35 -9.27
N PHE A 250 13.67 -15.04 -8.10
CA PHE A 250 13.87 -16.01 -7.02
C PHE A 250 12.55 -16.67 -6.59
N ILE A 251 11.50 -15.87 -6.30
CA ILE A 251 10.19 -16.37 -5.86
C ILE A 251 9.55 -17.27 -6.93
N ASN A 252 9.61 -16.86 -8.20
CA ASN A 252 9.09 -17.66 -9.32
C ASN A 252 9.85 -18.98 -9.46
N SER A 253 11.16 -18.99 -9.26
CA SER A 253 11.97 -20.23 -9.30
C SER A 253 11.59 -21.23 -8.20
N MET A 254 11.04 -20.74 -7.08
CA MET A 254 10.51 -21.57 -6.00
C MET A 254 9.09 -22.09 -6.27
N GLY A 255 8.38 -21.55 -7.27
CA GLY A 255 7.00 -21.90 -7.60
C GLY A 255 5.93 -21.07 -6.91
N ALA A 256 6.33 -20.06 -6.13
CA ALA A 256 5.43 -19.02 -5.61
C ALA A 256 5.29 -17.88 -6.61
N THR A 257 4.46 -16.89 -6.32
CA THR A 257 4.15 -15.79 -7.24
C THR A 257 4.48 -14.42 -6.66
N VAL A 258 4.64 -13.43 -7.54
CA VAL A 258 4.89 -12.03 -7.15
C VAL A 258 3.79 -11.13 -7.70
N LEU A 259 3.30 -10.25 -6.85
CA LEU A 259 2.29 -9.24 -7.16
C LEU A 259 2.88 -7.84 -6.99
N LEU A 260 2.82 -7.03 -8.03
CA LEU A 260 3.10 -5.60 -7.96
C LEU A 260 1.78 -4.86 -7.71
N LYS A 261 1.68 -4.13 -6.58
CA LYS A 261 0.46 -3.41 -6.19
C LYS A 261 0.50 -1.94 -6.55
N ARG A 262 -0.69 -1.35 -6.73
CA ARG A 262 -0.86 0.08 -7.00
C ARG A 262 -0.06 0.54 -8.20
N TYR A 263 -0.09 -0.27 -9.24
CA TYR A 263 0.59 0.06 -10.47
C TYR A 263 -0.07 1.26 -11.17
N SER A 264 0.79 2.19 -11.57
CA SER A 264 0.48 3.28 -12.48
C SER A 264 1.64 3.43 -13.47
N PRO A 265 1.39 3.75 -14.75
CA PRO A 265 2.45 3.95 -15.74
C PRO A 265 3.36 5.14 -15.42
N ASP A 266 2.90 6.07 -14.57
CA ASP A 266 3.69 7.22 -14.10
C ASP A 266 4.73 6.81 -13.04
N ILE A 267 4.59 5.64 -12.40
CA ILE A 267 5.51 5.13 -11.39
C ILE A 267 6.51 4.14 -12.00
N ILE A 268 6.02 3.19 -12.76
CA ILE A 268 6.82 2.20 -13.49
C ILE A 268 6.27 2.14 -14.91
N ASP A 269 7.07 2.51 -15.88
CA ASP A 269 6.66 2.48 -17.28
C ASP A 269 6.53 1.04 -17.82
N ILE A 270 5.92 0.90 -18.99
CA ILE A 270 5.65 -0.40 -19.61
C ILE A 270 6.95 -1.14 -19.98
N GLU A 271 8.01 -0.44 -20.36
CA GLU A 271 9.29 -1.06 -20.69
C GLU A 271 9.96 -1.64 -19.45
N GLN A 272 9.91 -0.93 -18.33
CA GLN A 272 10.38 -1.44 -17.04
C GLN A 272 9.53 -2.63 -16.57
N LEU A 273 8.18 -2.56 -16.74
CA LEU A 273 7.28 -3.65 -16.37
C LEU A 273 7.65 -4.98 -17.04
N LYS A 274 8.07 -4.96 -18.30
CA LYS A 274 8.51 -6.14 -19.04
C LYS A 274 9.68 -6.89 -18.38
N SER A 275 10.52 -6.17 -17.64
CA SER A 275 11.72 -6.75 -17.01
C SER A 275 11.51 -7.28 -15.60
N LEU A 276 10.33 -7.08 -15.00
CA LEU A 276 10.13 -7.35 -13.58
C LEU A 276 9.82 -8.81 -13.22
N ASN A 277 9.49 -9.64 -14.20
CA ASN A 277 9.16 -11.06 -13.98
C ASN A 277 8.07 -11.29 -12.92
N ILE A 278 7.04 -10.44 -12.90
CA ILE A 278 5.90 -10.53 -11.97
C ILE A 278 4.78 -11.40 -12.56
N ASN A 279 3.95 -11.97 -11.70
CA ASN A 279 2.81 -12.81 -12.10
C ASN A 279 1.48 -12.07 -12.04
N TYR A 280 1.38 -11.11 -11.12
CA TYR A 280 0.18 -10.33 -10.91
C TYR A 280 0.50 -8.84 -10.88
N LEU A 281 -0.41 -8.06 -11.45
CA LEU A 281 -0.37 -6.61 -11.47
C LEU A 281 -1.70 -6.07 -10.92
N ARG A 282 -1.69 -5.40 -9.76
CA ARG A 282 -2.87 -4.74 -9.23
C ARG A 282 -2.79 -3.26 -9.55
N LEU A 283 -3.77 -2.77 -10.30
CA LEU A 283 -3.85 -1.38 -10.72
C LEU A 283 -4.05 -0.44 -9.52
N ALA A 284 -3.59 0.78 -9.66
CA ALA A 284 -3.90 1.84 -8.72
C ALA A 284 -5.41 2.15 -8.76
N ARG A 285 -6.00 2.51 -7.62
CA ARG A 285 -7.46 2.71 -7.46
C ARG A 285 -8.02 3.79 -8.38
N ASP A 286 -7.26 4.85 -8.56
CA ASP A 286 -7.64 5.97 -9.42
C ASP A 286 -7.78 5.58 -10.89
N LEU A 287 -7.12 4.51 -11.34
CA LEU A 287 -7.23 3.98 -12.70
C LEU A 287 -8.52 3.17 -12.93
N THR A 288 -9.15 2.69 -11.88
CA THR A 288 -10.35 1.83 -11.93
C THR A 288 -11.62 2.49 -11.38
N THR A 289 -11.48 3.54 -10.58
CA THR A 289 -12.61 4.32 -10.05
C THR A 289 -13.08 5.34 -11.08
N ASN A 290 -14.40 5.42 -11.32
CA ASN A 290 -15.05 6.28 -12.32
C ASN A 290 -14.49 6.08 -13.75
N ILE A 291 -14.14 4.85 -14.09
CA ILE A 291 -13.58 4.51 -15.42
C ILE A 291 -14.62 4.68 -16.51
N ALA A 292 -15.90 4.49 -16.19
CA ALA A 292 -17.00 4.67 -17.13
C ALA A 292 -17.15 6.13 -17.63
N GLU A 293 -16.67 7.09 -16.84
CA GLU A 293 -16.75 8.52 -17.16
C GLU A 293 -15.47 9.07 -17.81
N ASP A 294 -14.39 8.25 -17.89
CA ASP A 294 -13.08 8.68 -18.38
C ASP A 294 -12.57 7.78 -19.52
N PRO A 295 -12.68 8.24 -20.78
CA PRO A 295 -12.18 7.49 -21.94
C PRO A 295 -10.69 7.17 -21.88
N ASN A 296 -9.85 8.03 -21.24
CA ASN A 296 -8.41 7.79 -21.15
C ASN A 296 -8.12 6.58 -20.24
N LYS A 297 -8.87 6.43 -19.13
CA LYS A 297 -8.75 5.26 -18.26
C LYS A 297 -9.17 3.98 -18.97
N THR A 298 -10.23 4.05 -19.77
CA THR A 298 -10.68 2.91 -20.57
C THR A 298 -9.63 2.50 -21.59
N GLN A 299 -9.03 3.47 -22.32
CA GLN A 299 -7.93 3.20 -23.25
C GLN A 299 -6.70 2.64 -22.56
N PHE A 300 -6.35 3.19 -21.38
CA PHE A 300 -5.26 2.65 -20.57
C PHE A 300 -5.54 1.19 -20.16
N LEU A 301 -6.78 0.88 -19.74
CA LEU A 301 -7.15 -0.47 -19.36
C LEU A 301 -7.06 -1.45 -20.54
N ASP A 302 -7.38 -1.01 -21.76
CA ASP A 302 -7.17 -1.79 -22.98
C ASP A 302 -5.68 -2.08 -23.18
N LEU A 303 -4.86 -1.03 -23.18
CA LEU A 303 -3.42 -1.15 -23.38
C LEU A 303 -2.77 -2.09 -22.35
N ILE A 304 -3.05 -1.89 -21.05
CA ILE A 304 -2.44 -2.70 -20.02
C ILE A 304 -2.93 -4.16 -20.05
N SER A 305 -4.16 -4.39 -20.46
CA SER A 305 -4.70 -5.75 -20.65
C SER A 305 -4.00 -6.50 -21.79
N GLU A 306 -3.70 -5.82 -22.89
CA GLU A 306 -2.93 -6.38 -24.01
C GLU A 306 -1.48 -6.67 -23.62
N VAL A 307 -0.80 -5.69 -23.01
CA VAL A 307 0.58 -5.84 -22.54
C VAL A 307 0.69 -6.99 -21.52
N ALA A 308 -0.23 -7.04 -20.55
CA ALA A 308 -0.24 -8.08 -19.53
C ALA A 308 -0.48 -9.46 -20.13
N THR A 309 -1.33 -9.56 -21.14
CA THR A 309 -1.55 -10.82 -21.88
C THR A 309 -0.28 -11.28 -22.59
N LEU A 310 0.44 -10.37 -23.24
CA LEU A 310 1.71 -10.67 -23.91
C LEU A 310 2.81 -11.12 -22.95
N LEU A 311 2.78 -10.60 -21.72
CA LEU A 311 3.78 -10.89 -20.68
C LEU A 311 3.36 -12.04 -19.73
N ASP A 312 2.21 -12.67 -19.95
CA ASP A 312 1.61 -13.66 -19.04
C ASP A 312 1.39 -13.13 -17.61
N ILE A 313 1.04 -11.84 -17.50
CA ILE A 313 0.74 -11.16 -16.23
C ILE A 313 -0.79 -11.12 -16.03
N LYS A 314 -1.24 -11.48 -14.84
CA LYS A 314 -2.65 -11.41 -14.46
C LYS A 314 -2.97 -10.06 -13.84
N VAL A 315 -3.86 -9.30 -14.47
CA VAL A 315 -4.26 -7.96 -14.00
C VAL A 315 -5.39 -8.07 -12.98
N LEU A 316 -5.26 -7.33 -11.88
CA LEU A 316 -6.28 -7.18 -10.85
C LEU A 316 -6.73 -5.71 -10.79
N ALA A 317 -8.04 -5.49 -10.77
CA ALA A 317 -8.65 -4.17 -10.56
C ALA A 317 -9.12 -4.04 -9.11
N GLU A 318 -8.94 -2.86 -8.51
CA GLU A 318 -9.28 -2.59 -7.11
C GLU A 318 -10.27 -1.41 -7.03
N ASP A 319 -11.17 -1.45 -6.03
CA ASP A 319 -12.10 -0.37 -5.70
C ASP A 319 -13.13 -0.05 -6.81
N VAL A 320 -13.58 -1.08 -7.54
CA VAL A 320 -14.58 -0.95 -8.60
C VAL A 320 -15.98 -0.95 -7.98
N LYS A 321 -16.52 0.23 -7.69
CA LYS A 321 -17.75 0.39 -6.89
C LYS A 321 -19.02 0.46 -7.70
N SER A 322 -19.00 1.22 -8.81
CA SER A 322 -20.19 1.39 -9.65
C SER A 322 -20.41 0.20 -10.58
N ASP A 323 -21.67 -0.08 -10.92
CA ASP A 323 -21.98 -1.14 -11.87
C ASP A 323 -21.53 -0.76 -13.28
N ALA A 324 -21.54 0.52 -13.64
CA ALA A 324 -21.02 1.02 -14.91
C ALA A 324 -19.50 0.77 -15.04
N ASP A 325 -18.72 1.05 -13.99
CA ASP A 325 -17.28 0.73 -13.96
C ASP A 325 -17.06 -0.79 -14.05
N MET A 326 -17.89 -1.56 -13.33
CA MET A 326 -17.82 -3.02 -13.33
C MET A 326 -18.04 -3.61 -14.72
N ASP A 327 -19.00 -3.10 -15.49
CA ASP A 327 -19.30 -3.59 -16.84
C ASP A 327 -18.11 -3.34 -17.78
N ILE A 328 -17.46 -2.19 -17.68
CA ILE A 328 -16.26 -1.89 -18.46
C ILE A 328 -15.10 -2.81 -18.05
N VAL A 329 -14.82 -2.94 -16.76
CA VAL A 329 -13.70 -3.75 -16.27
C VAL A 329 -13.89 -5.24 -16.61
N LYS A 330 -15.12 -5.77 -16.51
CA LYS A 330 -15.45 -7.15 -16.89
C LYS A 330 -15.26 -7.43 -18.39
N ALA A 331 -15.52 -6.43 -19.23
CA ALA A 331 -15.35 -6.56 -20.67
C ALA A 331 -13.88 -6.70 -21.09
N LYS A 332 -12.94 -6.41 -20.20
CA LYS A 332 -11.50 -6.46 -20.46
C LYS A 332 -10.88 -7.76 -19.93
N SER A 333 -9.62 -8.01 -20.29
CA SER A 333 -8.86 -9.21 -19.84
C SER A 333 -8.37 -9.07 -18.39
N ILE A 334 -9.25 -8.59 -17.49
CA ILE A 334 -8.95 -8.49 -16.05
C ILE A 334 -9.21 -9.84 -15.39
N HIS A 335 -8.22 -10.30 -14.62
CA HIS A 335 -8.25 -11.62 -13.97
C HIS A 335 -9.08 -11.64 -12.69
N GLY A 336 -9.08 -10.54 -11.95
CA GLY A 336 -9.83 -10.43 -10.70
C GLY A 336 -10.19 -8.99 -10.37
N ILE A 337 -11.35 -8.80 -9.76
CA ILE A 337 -11.91 -7.49 -9.41
C ILE A 337 -12.26 -7.49 -7.93
N SER A 338 -11.84 -6.45 -7.21
CA SER A 338 -12.25 -6.13 -5.84
C SER A 338 -13.23 -4.94 -5.85
N ARG A 339 -14.31 -5.06 -5.08
CA ARG A 339 -15.30 -3.98 -4.87
C ARG A 339 -14.99 -3.16 -3.63
#